data_d1a86d6118da3348050bd45c38555a38
#
_entry.id   d1a86d6118da3348050bd45c38555a38
#
_cell.length_a   1.000
_cell.length_b   1.000
_cell.length_c   1.000
_cell.angle_alpha   90.00
_cell.angle_beta   90.00
_cell.angle_gamma   90.00
#
_symmetry.space_group_name_H-M   'P 1'
#
loop_
_entity.id
_entity.type
_entity.pdbx_description
1 polymer ?
#
loop_
_entity_poly.entity_id
_entity_poly.type
_entity_poly.pdbx_seq_one_letter_code
_entity_poly.pdbx_strand_id
1 'polypeptide(L)'
;MPIDDVVAKAMAFTGQRGVDRVVDVDFGGNIDTTLKLMGMNSTIAVYATNGNRTPVVPMRDLMEKCIAVRALVLFALPPPLLAAAQVDITKWLAAGPRIHNVAAQFALSDTAQAHLAVEKGDKLGTVIVDRAR
;
A
#
# COMPACT_ATOMS: atom_id res chain seq x y z
N MET A 1 13.02 0.59 -9.16
CA MET A 1 12.85 -0.78 -9.74
C MET A 1 11.87 -0.64 -10.89
N PRO A 2 12.16 -1.14 -12.09
CA PRO A 2 11.22 -1.09 -13.21
C PRO A 2 9.91 -1.83 -12.88
N ILE A 3 8.79 -1.35 -13.40
CA ILE A 3 7.46 -1.93 -13.14
C ILE A 3 7.39 -3.40 -13.59
N ASP A 4 7.96 -3.73 -14.72
CA ASP A 4 7.99 -5.10 -15.25
C ASP A 4 8.74 -6.08 -14.34
N ASP A 5 9.76 -5.62 -13.61
CA ASP A 5 10.47 -6.41 -12.62
C ASP A 5 9.61 -6.74 -11.39
N VAL A 6 8.74 -5.81 -10.95
CA VAL A 6 7.78 -6.04 -9.85
C VAL A 6 6.79 -7.13 -10.22
N VAL A 7 6.20 -7.04 -11.41
CA VAL A 7 5.24 -8.03 -11.91
C VAL A 7 5.88 -9.40 -12.00
N ALA A 8 7.05 -9.50 -12.66
CA ALA A 8 7.76 -10.77 -12.83
C ALA A 8 8.10 -11.44 -11.48
N LYS A 9 8.60 -10.66 -10.52
CA LYS A 9 8.95 -11.16 -9.18
C LYS A 9 7.71 -11.62 -8.39
N ALA A 10 6.64 -10.85 -8.41
CA ALA A 10 5.41 -11.22 -7.71
C ALA A 10 4.77 -12.48 -8.33
N MET A 11 4.74 -12.58 -9.66
CA MET A 11 4.23 -13.76 -10.35
C MET A 11 5.10 -15.00 -10.04
N ALA A 12 6.42 -14.86 -10.05
CA ALA A 12 7.32 -15.96 -9.66
C ALA A 12 7.10 -16.39 -8.20
N PHE A 13 6.97 -15.41 -7.28
CA PHE A 13 6.73 -15.69 -5.86
C PHE A 13 5.41 -16.44 -5.62
N THR A 14 4.37 -16.11 -6.38
CA THR A 14 3.04 -16.73 -6.26
C THR A 14 2.87 -18.01 -7.10
N GLY A 15 3.94 -18.52 -7.73
CA GLY A 15 3.84 -19.66 -8.63
C GLY A 15 2.92 -19.41 -9.82
N GLN A 16 2.96 -18.21 -10.40
CA GLN A 16 2.15 -17.74 -11.53
C GLN A 16 0.64 -17.64 -11.25
N ARG A 17 0.21 -17.77 -9.99
CA ARG A 17 -1.22 -17.64 -9.63
C ARG A 17 -1.69 -16.20 -9.49
N GLY A 18 -0.76 -15.26 -9.34
CA GLY A 18 -1.04 -13.89 -8.96
C GLY A 18 -1.31 -13.73 -7.47
N VAL A 19 -1.60 -12.52 -7.04
CA VAL A 19 -1.88 -12.17 -5.63
C VAL A 19 -3.37 -12.14 -5.36
N ASP A 20 -3.77 -12.55 -4.16
CA ASP A 20 -5.18 -12.58 -3.76
C ASP A 20 -5.69 -11.21 -3.29
N ARG A 21 -4.79 -10.36 -2.79
CA ARG A 21 -5.12 -9.03 -2.27
C ARG A 21 -4.05 -8.01 -2.58
N VAL A 22 -4.49 -6.82 -2.97
CA VAL A 22 -3.65 -5.62 -3.10
C VAL A 22 -4.25 -4.53 -2.21
N VAL A 23 -3.39 -3.86 -1.44
CA VAL A 23 -3.72 -2.63 -0.72
C VAL A 23 -3.08 -1.49 -1.49
N ASP A 24 -3.89 -0.64 -2.13
CA ASP A 24 -3.44 0.34 -3.11
C ASP A 24 -3.59 1.77 -2.59
N VAL A 25 -2.46 2.47 -2.57
CA VAL A 25 -2.36 3.89 -2.17
C VAL A 25 -2.55 4.84 -3.34
N ASP A 26 -2.48 4.35 -4.58
CA ASP A 26 -2.63 5.15 -5.79
C ASP A 26 -3.25 4.33 -6.94
N PHE A 27 -4.51 3.99 -6.77
CA PHE A 27 -5.23 3.12 -7.71
C PHE A 27 -5.12 3.59 -9.17
N GLY A 28 -5.32 4.88 -9.41
CA GLY A 28 -5.30 5.42 -10.77
C GLY A 28 -3.91 5.42 -11.41
N GLY A 29 -2.85 5.50 -10.61
CA GLY A 29 -1.48 5.38 -11.09
C GLY A 29 -1.01 3.92 -11.25
N ASN A 30 -1.65 2.99 -10.53
CA ASN A 30 -1.18 1.62 -10.44
C ASN A 30 -2.06 0.60 -11.18
N ILE A 31 -3.27 0.94 -11.62
CA ILE A 31 -4.29 -0.02 -12.09
C ILE A 31 -3.76 -0.99 -13.13
N ASP A 32 -3.02 -0.53 -14.12
CA ASP A 32 -2.49 -1.37 -15.20
C ASP A 32 -1.46 -2.39 -14.69
N THR A 33 -0.64 -2.00 -13.72
CA THR A 33 0.33 -2.88 -13.08
C THR A 33 -0.37 -3.84 -12.12
N THR A 34 -1.30 -3.31 -11.33
CA THR A 34 -2.06 -4.09 -10.34
C THR A 34 -2.84 -5.23 -11.01
N LEU A 35 -3.50 -4.97 -12.14
CA LEU A 35 -4.25 -6.02 -12.86
C LEU A 35 -3.38 -7.15 -13.39
N LYS A 36 -2.12 -6.87 -13.74
CA LYS A 36 -1.15 -7.92 -14.13
C LYS A 36 -0.77 -8.82 -12.95
N LEU A 37 -0.81 -8.27 -11.74
CA LEU A 37 -0.46 -9.00 -10.50
C LEU A 37 -1.62 -9.83 -9.95
N MET A 38 -2.87 -9.43 -10.21
CA MET A 38 -4.05 -10.03 -9.59
C MET A 38 -4.34 -11.44 -10.08
N GLY A 39 -4.57 -12.34 -9.15
CA GLY A 39 -5.10 -13.66 -9.40
C GLY A 39 -6.64 -13.67 -9.56
N MET A 40 -7.21 -14.86 -9.77
CA MET A 40 -8.65 -15.06 -9.84
C MET A 40 -9.32 -14.84 -8.47
N ASN A 41 -10.55 -14.30 -8.47
CA ASN A 41 -11.35 -14.06 -7.26
C ASN A 41 -10.64 -13.20 -6.20
N SER A 42 -9.87 -12.23 -6.64
CA SER A 42 -9.02 -11.39 -5.79
C SER A 42 -9.67 -10.06 -5.43
N THR A 43 -9.04 -9.30 -4.53
CA THR A 43 -9.59 -8.02 -4.06
C THR A 43 -8.52 -6.93 -4.08
N ILE A 44 -8.88 -5.77 -4.62
CA ILE A 44 -8.10 -4.53 -4.51
C ILE A 44 -8.77 -3.63 -3.47
N ALA A 45 -8.07 -3.34 -2.37
CA ALA A 45 -8.51 -2.35 -1.38
C ALA A 45 -7.84 -1.02 -1.68
N VAL A 46 -8.63 -0.01 -2.05
CA VAL A 46 -8.15 1.31 -2.49
C VAL A 46 -8.43 2.35 -1.42
N TYR A 47 -7.41 3.08 -0.98
CA TYR A 47 -7.57 4.17 -0.03
C TYR A 47 -7.03 5.53 -0.51
N ALA A 48 -6.42 5.57 -1.68
CA ALA A 48 -6.04 6.82 -2.36
C ALA A 48 -5.89 6.61 -3.89
N THR A 49 -5.90 7.71 -4.64
CA THR A 49 -5.76 7.75 -6.10
C THR A 49 -5.25 9.12 -6.57
N ASN A 50 -4.14 9.58 -5.99
CA ASN A 50 -3.63 10.93 -6.22
C ASN A 50 -2.94 11.10 -7.58
N GLY A 51 -2.28 10.07 -8.09
CA GLY A 51 -1.57 10.11 -9.37
C GLY A 51 -2.53 10.26 -10.57
N ASN A 52 -3.71 9.64 -10.51
CA ASN A 52 -4.78 9.83 -11.48
C ASN A 52 -6.13 9.71 -10.76
N ARG A 53 -6.85 10.83 -10.63
CA ARG A 53 -8.12 10.88 -9.89
C ARG A 53 -9.31 10.30 -10.64
N THR A 54 -9.21 10.17 -11.94
CA THR A 54 -10.26 9.68 -12.84
C THR A 54 -9.70 8.66 -13.82
N PRO A 55 -9.21 7.49 -13.31
CA PRO A 55 -8.63 6.47 -14.17
C PRO A 55 -9.66 5.83 -15.09
N VAL A 56 -9.23 5.44 -16.28
CA VAL A 56 -9.98 4.50 -17.09
C VAL A 56 -9.84 3.12 -16.45
N VAL A 57 -10.96 2.53 -16.07
CA VAL A 57 -10.97 1.22 -15.43
C VAL A 57 -11.25 0.14 -16.50
N PRO A 58 -10.32 -0.78 -16.76
CA PRO A 58 -10.53 -1.86 -17.74
C PRO A 58 -11.48 -2.92 -17.14
N MET A 59 -12.76 -2.62 -17.18
CA MET A 59 -13.81 -3.42 -16.54
C MET A 59 -13.83 -4.87 -17.02
N ARG A 60 -13.52 -5.12 -18.29
CA ARG A 60 -13.48 -6.47 -18.82
C ARG A 60 -12.43 -7.34 -18.10
N ASP A 61 -11.23 -6.80 -17.87
CA ASP A 61 -10.15 -7.50 -17.19
C ASP A 61 -10.52 -7.82 -15.73
N LEU A 62 -11.22 -6.89 -15.06
CA LEU A 62 -11.78 -7.13 -13.72
C LEU A 62 -12.80 -8.26 -13.72
N MET A 63 -13.70 -8.29 -14.72
CA MET A 63 -14.73 -9.32 -14.85
C MET A 63 -14.13 -10.69 -15.14
N GLU A 64 -13.17 -10.78 -16.07
CA GLU A 64 -12.52 -12.03 -16.45
C GLU A 64 -11.80 -12.73 -15.30
N LYS A 65 -11.27 -11.93 -14.36
CA LYS A 65 -10.61 -12.45 -13.14
C LYS A 65 -11.49 -12.43 -11.89
N CYS A 66 -12.76 -12.00 -11.98
CA CYS A 66 -13.66 -11.85 -10.84
C CYS A 66 -13.05 -10.99 -9.72
N ILE A 67 -12.45 -9.85 -10.08
CA ILE A 67 -11.77 -8.96 -9.13
C ILE A 67 -12.78 -8.03 -8.47
N ALA A 68 -12.79 -7.97 -7.13
CA ALA A 68 -13.53 -6.99 -6.37
C ALA A 68 -12.66 -5.75 -6.10
N VAL A 69 -13.17 -4.55 -6.39
CA VAL A 69 -12.54 -3.29 -5.99
C VAL A 69 -13.32 -2.69 -4.82
N ARG A 70 -12.64 -2.48 -3.70
CA ARG A 70 -13.19 -1.85 -2.50
C ARG A 70 -12.50 -0.52 -2.24
N ALA A 71 -13.18 0.56 -2.54
CA ALA A 71 -12.71 1.90 -2.19
C ALA A 71 -13.14 2.26 -0.77
N LEU A 72 -12.23 2.88 -0.03
CA LEU A 72 -12.51 3.38 1.31
C LEU A 72 -11.78 4.71 1.57
N VAL A 73 -12.36 5.51 2.44
CA VAL A 73 -11.70 6.68 3.04
C VAL A 73 -11.72 6.46 4.54
N LEU A 74 -10.54 6.44 5.17
CA LEU A 74 -10.41 6.11 6.60
C LEU A 74 -11.31 6.96 7.48
N PHE A 75 -11.39 8.27 7.20
CA PHE A 75 -12.19 9.22 7.98
C PHE A 75 -13.71 9.07 7.81
N ALA A 76 -14.16 8.34 6.78
CA ALA A 76 -15.56 8.08 6.50
C ALA A 76 -16.02 6.70 6.99
N LEU A 77 -15.12 5.90 7.56
CA LEU A 77 -15.49 4.59 8.09
C LEU A 77 -16.38 4.74 9.34
N PRO A 78 -17.42 3.90 9.47
CA PRO A 78 -18.23 3.86 10.68
C PRO A 78 -17.37 3.60 11.93
N PRO A 79 -17.65 4.29 13.08
CA PRO A 79 -16.87 4.11 14.30
C PRO A 79 -16.68 2.65 14.77
N PRO A 80 -17.68 1.76 14.65
CA PRO A 80 -17.49 0.35 15.01
C PRO A 80 -16.43 -0.37 14.17
N LEU A 81 -16.32 -0.04 12.89
CA LEU A 81 -15.29 -0.63 12.01
C LEU A 81 -13.89 -0.12 12.36
N LEU A 82 -13.76 1.17 12.69
CA LEU A 82 -12.50 1.73 13.18
C LEU A 82 -12.06 1.07 14.48
N ALA A 83 -12.98 0.90 15.43
CA ALA A 83 -12.69 0.24 16.69
C ALA A 83 -12.26 -1.23 16.48
N ALA A 84 -12.96 -1.97 15.62
CA ALA A 84 -12.57 -3.33 15.28
C ALA A 84 -11.18 -3.40 14.65
N ALA A 85 -10.87 -2.51 13.70
CA ALA A 85 -9.55 -2.44 13.08
C ALA A 85 -8.45 -2.12 14.10
N GLN A 86 -8.69 -1.22 15.05
CA GLN A 86 -7.74 -0.92 16.13
C GLN A 86 -7.45 -2.15 17.02
N VAL A 87 -8.48 -2.90 17.36
CA VAL A 87 -8.34 -4.15 18.12
C VAL A 87 -7.50 -5.17 17.36
N ASP A 88 -7.77 -5.36 16.08
CA ASP A 88 -7.06 -6.32 15.25
C ASP A 88 -5.59 -5.91 15.02
N ILE A 89 -5.32 -4.63 14.79
CA ILE A 89 -3.94 -4.09 14.69
C ILE A 89 -3.20 -4.30 16.01
N THR A 90 -3.85 -4.02 17.15
CA THR A 90 -3.24 -4.19 18.47
C THR A 90 -2.89 -5.66 18.73
N LYS A 91 -3.80 -6.59 18.44
CA LYS A 91 -3.54 -8.04 18.53
C LYS A 91 -2.39 -8.45 17.63
N TRP A 92 -2.38 -7.98 16.38
CA TRP A 92 -1.32 -8.29 15.42
C TRP A 92 0.04 -7.78 15.89
N LEU A 93 0.13 -6.57 16.45
CA LEU A 93 1.37 -6.03 17.03
C LEU A 93 1.83 -6.81 18.24
N ALA A 94 0.92 -7.22 19.11
CA ALA A 94 1.22 -7.98 20.33
C ALA A 94 1.65 -9.44 20.04
N ALA A 95 1.30 -9.99 18.89
CA ALA A 95 1.56 -11.39 18.54
C ALA A 95 3.04 -11.72 18.24
N GLY A 96 3.96 -10.75 18.32
CA GLY A 96 5.39 -10.98 18.18
C GLY A 96 6.12 -9.85 17.45
N PRO A 97 7.42 -9.98 17.24
CA PRO A 97 8.24 -8.95 16.61
C PRO A 97 7.77 -8.64 15.18
N ARG A 98 7.87 -7.37 14.79
CA ARG A 98 7.56 -6.88 13.45
C ARG A 98 8.77 -6.18 12.87
N ILE A 99 8.91 -6.26 11.57
CA ILE A 99 9.97 -5.53 10.86
C ILE A 99 9.45 -4.15 10.54
N HIS A 100 10.09 -3.14 11.11
CA HIS A 100 9.84 -1.73 10.80
C HIS A 100 11.08 -1.15 10.12
N ASN A 101 11.01 -0.96 8.81
CA ASN A 101 12.11 -0.36 8.08
C ASN A 101 12.20 1.13 8.41
N VAL A 102 13.27 1.53 9.09
CA VAL A 102 13.63 2.93 9.33
C VAL A 102 14.67 3.33 8.29
N ALA A 103 14.30 4.22 7.38
CA ALA A 103 15.19 4.70 6.31
C ALA A 103 16.19 5.72 6.82
N ALA A 104 15.76 6.62 7.70
CA ALA A 104 16.60 7.63 8.35
C ALA A 104 15.97 8.11 9.66
N GLN A 105 16.81 8.63 10.55
CA GLN A 105 16.39 9.19 11.84
C GLN A 105 17.06 10.55 12.04
N PHE A 106 16.25 11.56 12.36
CA PHE A 106 16.67 12.95 12.55
C PHE A 106 16.30 13.43 13.95
N ALA A 107 17.08 14.39 14.47
CA ALA A 107 16.68 15.11 15.67
C ALA A 107 15.51 16.06 15.35
N LEU A 108 14.78 16.51 16.37
CA LEU A 108 13.69 17.46 16.20
C LEU A 108 14.16 18.78 15.57
N SER A 109 15.37 19.25 15.90
CA SER A 109 16.02 20.42 15.28
C SER A 109 16.21 20.29 13.77
N ASP A 110 16.32 19.06 13.27
CA ASP A 110 16.63 18.73 11.87
C ASP A 110 15.38 18.33 11.07
N THR A 111 14.19 18.69 11.54
CA THR A 111 12.92 18.36 10.89
C THR A 111 12.88 18.76 9.41
N ALA A 112 13.48 19.91 9.05
CA ALA A 112 13.57 20.34 7.65
C ALA A 112 14.34 19.32 6.78
N GLN A 113 15.43 18.76 7.28
CA GLN A 113 16.21 17.73 6.58
C GLN A 113 15.42 16.42 6.48
N ALA A 114 14.62 16.09 7.50
CA ALA A 114 13.73 14.93 7.46
C ALA A 114 12.69 15.07 6.32
N HIS A 115 12.09 16.25 6.15
CA HIS A 115 11.18 16.55 5.03
C HIS A 115 11.87 16.38 3.67
N LEU A 116 13.06 16.97 3.49
CA LEU A 116 13.84 16.83 2.26
C LEU A 116 14.15 15.36 1.94
N ALA A 117 14.48 14.56 2.96
CA ALA A 117 14.73 13.13 2.78
C ALA A 117 13.46 12.37 2.33
N VAL A 118 12.27 12.77 2.79
CA VAL A 118 11.01 12.20 2.33
C VAL A 118 10.70 12.61 0.89
N GLU A 119 10.84 13.89 0.56
CA GLU A 119 10.53 14.45 -0.75
C GLU A 119 11.43 13.89 -1.86
N LYS A 120 12.68 13.57 -1.55
CA LYS A 120 13.61 12.95 -2.49
C LYS A 120 13.12 11.58 -3.02
N GLY A 121 12.34 10.85 -2.23
CA GLY A 121 11.65 9.65 -2.69
C GLY A 121 12.50 8.40 -2.92
N ASP A 122 13.83 8.46 -2.70
CA ASP A 122 14.78 7.35 -2.91
C ASP A 122 14.98 6.46 -1.68
N LYS A 123 14.06 6.50 -0.73
CA LYS A 123 14.14 5.76 0.54
C LYS A 123 13.32 4.47 0.54
N LEU A 124 13.83 3.46 1.23
CA LEU A 124 13.07 2.27 1.59
C LEU A 124 12.82 2.26 3.10
N GLY A 125 11.61 2.59 3.52
CA GLY A 125 11.21 2.66 4.92
C GLY A 125 10.72 4.05 5.36
N THR A 126 10.55 4.21 6.66
CA THR A 126 10.01 5.42 7.29
C THR A 126 11.13 6.35 7.73
N VAL A 127 10.97 7.64 7.49
CA VAL A 127 11.81 8.68 8.10
C VAL A 127 11.20 9.03 9.45
N ILE A 128 12.02 8.99 10.49
CA ILE A 128 11.61 9.26 11.88
C ILE A 128 12.26 10.57 12.35
N VAL A 129 11.48 11.41 13.02
CA VAL A 129 11.97 12.54 13.80
C VAL A 129 11.87 12.17 15.27
N ASP A 130 13.02 12.10 15.94
CA ASP A 130 13.14 11.73 17.34
C ASP A 130 13.28 13.00 18.20
N ARG A 131 12.34 13.20 19.10
CA ARG A 131 12.36 14.37 20.01
C ARG A 131 13.34 14.21 21.17
N ALA A 132 13.86 13.01 21.38
CA ALA A 132 14.82 12.72 22.46
C ALA A 132 16.29 12.87 22.01
N ARG A 133 16.50 13.22 20.75
CA ARG A 133 17.81 13.52 20.17
C ARG A 133 18.05 14.99 20.01
#